data_3a55200edf3eab4fb533617055284271
#
_entry.id   3a55200edf3eab4fb533617055284271
#
_cell.length_a   1.000
_cell.length_b   1.000
_cell.length_c   1.000
_cell.angle_alpha   90.00
_cell.angle_beta   90.00
_cell.angle_gamma   90.00
#
_symmetry.space_group_name_H-M   'P 1'
#
loop_
_entity.id
_entity.type
_entity.pdbx_description
1 polymer ?
#
loop_
_entity_poly.entity_id
_entity_poly.type
_entity_poly.pdbx_seq_one_letter_code
_entity_poly.pdbx_strand_id
1 'polypeptide(L)'
;MKSATKDKVYKSPVRKLARFFEKSRDQWKAKCREAKATIKFLKNRVRFLEESRDRWKSRAQELEAQVKQIEIKERELKEELEAREQKGEGKKTTF
;
A
#
# COMPACT_ATOMS: atom_id res chain seq x y z
N MET A 1 -34.94 26.99 51.29
CA MET A 1 -33.72 27.75 50.95
C MET A 1 -32.61 26.87 50.41
N LYS A 2 -32.32 25.76 51.04
CA LYS A 2 -31.28 24.83 50.54
C LYS A 2 -31.67 24.21 49.23
N SER A 3 -32.91 23.92 49.00
CA SER A 3 -33.37 23.36 47.72
C SER A 3 -33.23 24.36 46.56
N ALA A 4 -33.46 25.66 46.84
CA ALA A 4 -33.26 26.68 45.83
C ALA A 4 -31.79 26.83 45.45
N THR A 5 -30.87 26.65 46.41
CA THR A 5 -29.43 26.68 46.14
C THR A 5 -29.00 25.49 45.31
N LYS A 6 -29.55 24.30 45.55
CA LYS A 6 -29.29 23.10 44.75
C LYS A 6 -29.83 23.24 43.34
N ASP A 7 -31.00 23.90 43.19
CA ASP A 7 -31.56 24.15 41.86
C ASP A 7 -30.67 25.10 41.02
N LYS A 8 -29.97 26.01 41.70
CA LYS A 8 -29.02 26.91 41.04
C LYS A 8 -27.76 26.19 40.53
N VAL A 9 -27.34 25.12 41.20
CA VAL A 9 -26.21 24.30 40.75
C VAL A 9 -26.55 23.64 39.41
N TYR A 10 -27.77 23.19 39.24
CA TYR A 10 -28.27 22.65 37.97
C TYR A 10 -29.02 23.76 37.24
N LYS A 11 -28.28 24.63 36.59
CA LYS A 11 -28.84 25.78 35.86
C LYS A 11 -29.78 25.44 34.76
N SER A 12 -29.61 24.27 34.17
CA SER A 12 -30.47 23.80 33.09
C SER A 12 -31.51 22.81 33.60
N PRO A 13 -32.76 22.93 33.15
CA PRO A 13 -33.75 21.91 33.45
C PRO A 13 -33.28 20.53 32.99
N VAL A 14 -33.69 19.51 33.71
CA VAL A 14 -33.36 18.13 33.37
C VAL A 14 -33.68 17.82 31.90
N ARG A 15 -34.76 18.37 31.39
CA ARG A 15 -35.18 18.23 29.99
C ARG A 15 -34.12 18.73 29.01
N LYS A 16 -33.51 19.86 29.31
CA LYS A 16 -32.44 20.42 28.47
C LYS A 16 -31.15 19.61 28.54
N LEU A 17 -30.83 19.13 29.75
CA LEU A 17 -29.66 18.24 29.93
C LEU A 17 -29.84 16.94 29.19
N ALA A 18 -31.06 16.34 29.27
CA ALA A 18 -31.36 15.13 28.54
C ALA A 18 -31.19 15.31 27.04
N ARG A 19 -31.69 16.43 26.49
CA ARG A 19 -31.50 16.75 25.05
C ARG A 19 -30.05 16.94 24.70
N PHE A 20 -29.28 17.58 25.54
CA PHE A 20 -27.85 17.78 25.34
C PHE A 20 -27.12 16.44 25.25
N PHE A 21 -27.42 15.53 26.21
CA PHE A 21 -26.79 14.22 26.21
C PHE A 21 -27.26 13.34 25.03
N GLU A 22 -28.49 13.47 24.60
CA GLU A 22 -29.01 12.77 23.43
C GLU A 22 -28.29 13.24 22.16
N LYS A 23 -28.12 14.56 21.99
CA LYS A 23 -27.37 15.13 20.88
C LYS A 23 -25.93 14.66 20.88
N SER A 24 -25.30 14.69 22.04
CA SER A 24 -23.92 14.25 22.21
C SER A 24 -23.77 12.78 21.84
N ARG A 25 -24.68 11.95 22.33
CA ARG A 25 -24.71 10.53 22.00
C ARG A 25 -24.87 10.28 20.50
N ASP A 26 -25.78 11.00 19.87
CA ASP A 26 -26.05 10.87 18.44
C ASP A 26 -24.85 11.32 17.61
N GLN A 27 -24.18 12.40 18.01
CA GLN A 27 -22.96 12.85 17.38
C GLN A 27 -21.85 11.81 17.48
N TRP A 28 -21.68 11.21 18.66
CA TRP A 28 -20.69 10.15 18.87
C TRP A 28 -21.01 8.91 18.05
N LYS A 29 -22.28 8.54 17.96
CA LYS A 29 -22.70 7.42 17.10
C LYS A 29 -22.36 7.67 15.64
N ALA A 30 -22.63 8.90 15.15
CA ALA A 30 -22.30 9.28 13.79
C ALA A 30 -20.80 9.21 13.54
N LYS A 31 -19.99 9.75 14.46
CA LYS A 31 -18.54 9.69 14.38
C LYS A 31 -18.01 8.25 14.39
N CYS A 32 -18.60 7.40 15.22
CA CYS A 32 -18.24 5.98 15.25
C CYS A 32 -18.54 5.28 13.93
N ARG A 33 -19.67 5.58 13.32
CA ARG A 33 -20.03 5.02 12.00
C ARG A 33 -19.06 5.47 10.93
N GLU A 34 -18.73 6.75 10.92
CA GLU A 34 -17.73 7.30 9.98
C GLU A 34 -16.38 6.67 10.19
N ALA A 35 -15.94 6.53 11.44
CA ALA A 35 -14.68 5.90 11.77
C ALA A 35 -14.64 4.45 11.31
N LYS A 36 -15.70 3.69 11.53
CA LYS A 36 -15.81 2.31 11.05
C LYS A 36 -15.75 2.21 9.54
N ALA A 37 -16.45 3.11 8.85
CA ALA A 37 -16.42 3.17 7.39
C ALA A 37 -15.01 3.49 6.89
N THR A 38 -14.33 4.44 7.51
CA THR A 38 -12.95 4.81 7.18
C THR A 38 -12.00 3.64 7.42
N ILE A 39 -12.13 2.94 8.54
CA ILE A 39 -11.32 1.77 8.85
C ILE A 39 -11.51 0.69 7.79
N LYS A 40 -12.75 0.42 7.41
CA LYS A 40 -13.06 -0.57 6.36
C LYS A 40 -12.43 -0.18 5.03
N PHE A 41 -12.56 1.09 4.66
CA PHE A 41 -11.96 1.64 3.44
C PHE A 41 -10.44 1.48 3.46
N LEU A 42 -9.81 1.86 4.56
CA LEU A 42 -8.35 1.76 4.71
C LEU A 42 -7.86 0.32 4.69
N LYS A 43 -8.57 -0.60 5.31
CA LYS A 43 -8.25 -2.03 5.26
C LYS A 43 -8.30 -2.56 3.84
N ASN A 44 -9.33 -2.19 3.08
CA ASN A 44 -9.44 -2.60 1.68
C ASN A 44 -8.31 -2.01 0.84
N ARG A 45 -7.96 -0.75 1.10
CA ARG A 45 -6.87 -0.09 0.39
C ARG A 45 -5.52 -0.72 0.71
N VAL A 46 -5.28 -1.07 1.97
CA VAL A 46 -4.05 -1.77 2.36
C VAL A 46 -3.96 -3.12 1.66
N ARG A 47 -5.06 -3.87 1.63
CA ARG A 47 -5.10 -5.17 0.92
C ARG A 47 -4.78 -5.00 -0.56
N PHE A 48 -5.39 -4.02 -1.20
CA PHE A 48 -5.12 -3.71 -2.60
C PHE A 48 -3.65 -3.37 -2.84
N LEU A 49 -3.08 -2.52 -1.98
CA LEU A 49 -1.67 -2.13 -2.09
C LEU A 49 -0.72 -3.30 -1.86
N GLU A 50 -1.05 -4.19 -0.93
CA GLU A 50 -0.27 -5.41 -0.69
C GLU A 50 -0.29 -6.33 -1.91
N GLU A 51 -1.46 -6.55 -2.49
CA GLU A 51 -1.60 -7.35 -3.71
C GLU A 51 -0.84 -6.72 -4.88
N SER A 52 -0.92 -5.41 -5.02
CA SER A 52 -0.19 -4.66 -6.04
C SER A 52 1.31 -4.80 -5.84
N ARG A 53 1.78 -4.65 -4.61
CA ARG A 53 3.19 -4.82 -4.25
C ARG A 53 3.68 -6.23 -4.64
N ASP A 54 2.90 -7.25 -4.30
CA ASP A 54 3.28 -8.63 -4.57
C ASP A 54 3.34 -8.91 -6.07
N ARG A 55 2.40 -8.37 -6.85
CA ARG A 55 2.43 -8.48 -8.30
C ARG A 55 3.66 -7.80 -8.90
N TRP A 56 3.98 -6.60 -8.44
CA TRP A 56 5.17 -5.88 -8.92
C TRP A 56 6.46 -6.59 -8.54
N LYS A 57 6.50 -7.17 -7.35
CA LYS A 57 7.64 -7.95 -6.89
C LYS A 57 7.86 -9.18 -7.77
N SER A 58 6.78 -9.93 -8.08
CA SER A 58 6.85 -11.07 -8.98
C SER A 58 7.33 -10.66 -10.37
N ARG A 59 6.79 -9.56 -10.89
CA ARG A 59 7.20 -9.03 -12.19
C ARG A 59 8.66 -8.63 -12.21
N ALA A 60 9.13 -7.98 -11.16
CA ALA A 60 10.55 -7.61 -11.04
C ALA A 60 11.45 -8.84 -11.06
N GLN A 61 11.06 -9.90 -10.35
CA GLN A 61 11.81 -11.16 -10.34
C GLN A 61 11.84 -11.81 -11.73
N GLU A 62 10.71 -11.80 -12.45
CA GLU A 62 10.66 -12.29 -13.82
C GLU A 62 11.57 -11.51 -14.75
N LEU A 63 11.55 -10.20 -14.64
CA LEU A 63 12.40 -9.33 -15.45
C LEU A 63 13.88 -9.53 -15.15
N GLU A 64 14.24 -9.71 -13.89
CA GLU A 64 15.61 -10.03 -13.49
C GLU A 64 16.07 -11.35 -14.11
N ALA A 65 15.20 -12.38 -14.08
CA ALA A 65 15.51 -13.66 -14.70
C ALA A 65 15.70 -13.51 -16.20
N GLN A 66 14.86 -12.73 -16.87
CA GLN A 66 14.98 -12.45 -18.31
C GLN A 66 16.29 -11.72 -18.64
N VAL A 67 16.64 -10.73 -17.84
CA VAL A 67 17.90 -10.00 -18.01
C VAL A 67 19.10 -10.91 -17.90
N LYS A 68 19.10 -11.80 -16.90
CA LYS A 68 20.18 -12.80 -16.73
C LYS A 68 20.29 -13.72 -17.92
N GLN A 69 19.15 -14.17 -18.45
CA GLN A 69 19.11 -15.01 -19.66
C GLN A 69 19.71 -14.30 -20.87
N ILE A 70 19.34 -13.04 -21.05
CA ILE A 70 19.84 -12.23 -22.14
C ILE A 70 21.34 -12.00 -21.99
N GLU A 71 21.82 -11.74 -20.80
CA GLU A 71 23.25 -11.55 -20.53
C GLU A 71 24.06 -12.82 -20.85
N ILE A 72 23.53 -13.99 -20.50
CA ILE A 72 24.16 -15.27 -20.80
C ILE A 72 24.23 -15.48 -22.32
N LYS A 73 23.13 -15.24 -23.03
CA LYS A 73 23.10 -15.35 -24.50
C LYS A 73 24.03 -14.38 -25.16
N GLU A 74 24.08 -13.17 -24.69
CA GLU A 74 25.00 -12.15 -25.20
C GLU A 74 26.44 -12.59 -25.02
N ARG A 75 26.80 -13.14 -23.89
CA ARG A 75 28.14 -13.65 -23.61
C ARG A 75 28.48 -14.82 -24.54
N GLU A 76 27.57 -15.76 -24.73
CA GLU A 76 27.74 -16.91 -25.64
C GLU A 76 27.97 -16.44 -27.07
N LEU A 77 27.18 -15.49 -27.55
CA LEU A 77 27.30 -14.95 -28.88
C LEU A 77 28.64 -14.22 -29.07
N LYS A 78 29.07 -13.50 -28.05
CA LYS A 78 30.35 -12.81 -28.06
C LYS A 78 31.50 -13.81 -28.15
N GLU A 79 31.43 -14.90 -27.40
CA GLU A 79 32.43 -15.95 -27.46
C GLU A 79 32.47 -16.64 -28.83
N GLU A 80 31.29 -16.91 -29.43
CA GLU A 80 31.21 -17.46 -30.78
C GLU A 80 31.81 -16.53 -31.81
N LEU A 81 31.52 -15.25 -31.73
CA LEU A 81 32.11 -14.25 -32.66
C LEU A 81 33.59 -14.20 -32.52
N GLU A 82 34.14 -14.19 -31.32
CA GLU A 82 35.57 -14.21 -31.08
C GLU A 82 36.24 -15.48 -31.67
N ALA A 83 35.58 -16.63 -31.48
CA ALA A 83 36.05 -17.89 -32.03
C ALA A 83 36.05 -17.87 -33.56
N ARG A 84 35.00 -17.29 -34.16
CA ARG A 84 34.94 -17.14 -35.64
C ARG A 84 36.01 -16.19 -36.17
N GLU A 85 36.24 -15.08 -35.48
CA GLU A 85 37.27 -14.11 -35.85
C GLU A 85 38.66 -14.75 -35.77
N GLN A 86 38.95 -15.51 -34.74
CA GLN A 86 40.20 -16.23 -34.59
C GLN A 86 40.39 -17.24 -35.71
N LYS A 87 39.34 -17.99 -36.06
CA LYS A 87 39.38 -18.91 -37.19
C LYS A 87 39.59 -18.18 -38.51
N GLY A 88 38.95 -17.02 -38.68
CA GLY A 88 39.09 -16.18 -39.85
C GLY A 88 40.51 -15.65 -39.98
N GLU A 89 41.09 -15.19 -38.90
CA GLU A 89 42.47 -14.73 -38.85
C GLU A 89 43.46 -15.88 -39.12
N GLY A 90 43.17 -17.05 -38.53
CA GLY A 90 43.98 -18.25 -38.80
C GLY A 90 43.96 -18.65 -40.28
N LYS A 91 42.81 -18.55 -40.93
CA LYS A 91 42.69 -18.80 -42.37
C LYS A 91 43.46 -17.76 -43.20
N LYS A 92 43.40 -16.51 -42.79
CA LYS A 92 44.15 -15.41 -43.47
C LYS A 92 45.64 -15.58 -43.35
N THR A 93 46.13 -16.08 -42.23
CA THR A 93 47.56 -16.27 -42.00
C THR A 93 48.12 -17.46 -42.72
N THR A 94 47.29 -18.37 -43.19
CA THR A 94 47.74 -19.51 -43.99
C THR A 94 47.96 -19.17 -45.47
N PHE A 95 47.52 -18.00 -45.86
CA PHE A 95 47.80 -17.50 -47.17
C PHE A 95 49.12 -16.75 -47.21
#